data_3d87d5554a5340f6281f0a59d0034e99
#
_entry.id   3d87d5554a5340f6281f0a59d0034e99
#
_cell.length_a   1.000
_cell.length_b   1.000
_cell.length_c   1.000
_cell.angle_alpha   90.00
_cell.angle_beta   90.00
_cell.angle_gamma   90.00
#
_symmetry.space_group_name_H-M   'P 1'
#
loop_
_entity.id
_entity.type
_entity.pdbx_description
1 polymer ?
#
loop_
_entity_poly.entity_id
_entity_poly.type
_entity_poly.pdbx_seq_one_letter_code
_entity_poly.pdbx_strand_id
1 'polypeptide(L)'
;MQRSLEIGADYIATGHYARITKLPNGRYSIRNSVTAAKDQTYALYNLTQQQLAHTLMPVGDYEKPQIRKIAEDIGLPVATKRDSQDICFVPDHDYAGFIARETGRESLPGNFVDEDGNVMGQHKGLIHYTIGQRKGLGIPSATPIFVKELRPETNEVVLCKSESLFRKECTVANVNYMAEEKLFEPVPAIGKVRYSHAGAHCTIYPQPDGTLRVVFDEPQRAMTPGQAAVFYRDDYVLCGGTIEKEDDCFTK
;
A
#
# COMPACT_ATOMS: atom_id res chain seq x y z
N MET A 1 -8.22 19.15 -4.30
CA MET A 1 -9.60 19.58 -4.10
C MET A 1 -9.70 21.04 -3.64
N GLN A 2 -9.06 21.45 -2.56
CA GLN A 2 -9.11 22.86 -2.11
C GLN A 2 -8.81 23.83 -3.25
N ARG A 3 -7.71 23.63 -3.98
CA ARG A 3 -7.32 24.48 -5.12
C ARG A 3 -8.33 24.50 -6.26
N SER A 4 -9.03 23.38 -6.55
CA SER A 4 -10.06 23.36 -7.61
C SER A 4 -11.29 24.15 -7.21
N LEU A 5 -11.70 24.08 -5.94
CA LEU A 5 -12.80 24.89 -5.42
C LEU A 5 -12.46 26.39 -5.44
N GLU A 6 -11.22 26.79 -5.09
CA GLU A 6 -10.75 28.18 -5.14
C GLU A 6 -10.82 28.78 -6.55
N ILE A 7 -10.62 28.00 -7.60
CA ILE A 7 -10.74 28.44 -8.99
C ILE A 7 -12.12 28.24 -9.60
N GLY A 8 -13.13 27.82 -8.78
CA GLY A 8 -14.50 27.64 -9.22
C GLY A 8 -14.75 26.37 -10.03
N ALA A 9 -13.92 25.35 -9.92
CA ALA A 9 -14.13 24.07 -10.59
C ALA A 9 -15.02 23.14 -9.74
N ASP A 10 -16.05 22.55 -10.34
CA ASP A 10 -16.97 21.60 -9.68
C ASP A 10 -16.32 20.23 -9.50
N TYR A 11 -15.41 19.83 -10.41
CA TYR A 11 -14.81 18.49 -10.43
C TYR A 11 -13.31 18.55 -10.70
N ILE A 12 -12.63 17.50 -10.20
CA ILE A 12 -11.25 17.17 -10.57
C ILE A 12 -11.30 15.92 -11.44
N ALA A 13 -10.71 15.96 -12.63
CA ALA A 13 -10.52 14.78 -13.47
C ALA A 13 -9.08 14.27 -13.37
N THR A 14 -8.90 12.97 -13.21
CA THR A 14 -7.58 12.33 -13.10
C THR A 14 -7.46 11.13 -14.02
N GLY A 15 -6.24 10.80 -14.42
CA GLY A 15 -5.94 9.63 -15.26
C GLY A 15 -5.76 8.32 -14.49
N HIS A 16 -6.34 8.20 -13.29
CA HIS A 16 -6.25 6.96 -12.54
C HIS A 16 -7.13 5.86 -13.14
N TYR A 17 -6.60 4.64 -13.17
CA TYR A 17 -7.33 3.43 -13.55
C TYR A 17 -8.15 2.93 -12.35
N ALA A 18 -9.27 3.58 -12.13
CA ALA A 18 -10.27 3.24 -11.11
C ALA A 18 -11.61 3.84 -11.55
N ARG A 19 -12.72 3.38 -10.99
CA ARG A 19 -14.06 3.87 -11.31
C ARG A 19 -14.77 4.33 -10.05
N ILE A 20 -15.31 5.54 -10.04
CA ILE A 20 -16.13 6.02 -8.93
C ILE A 20 -17.57 5.56 -9.15
N THR A 21 -18.18 5.01 -8.12
CA THR A 21 -19.57 4.56 -8.14
C THR A 21 -20.33 5.11 -6.93
N LYS A 22 -21.61 5.43 -7.13
CA LYS A 22 -22.53 5.72 -6.03
C LYS A 22 -23.29 4.44 -5.70
N LEU A 23 -23.18 3.98 -4.48
CA LEU A 23 -23.84 2.77 -3.99
C LEU A 23 -25.32 3.03 -3.64
N PRO A 24 -26.16 1.98 -3.50
CA PRO A 24 -27.58 2.13 -3.16
C PRO A 24 -27.83 2.85 -1.84
N ASN A 25 -26.90 2.77 -0.88
CA ASN A 25 -26.98 3.51 0.39
C ASN A 25 -26.62 5.01 0.25
N GLY A 26 -26.38 5.50 -0.97
CA GLY A 26 -26.05 6.88 -1.29
C GLY A 26 -24.58 7.25 -1.13
N ARG A 27 -23.73 6.36 -0.60
CA ARG A 27 -22.29 6.60 -0.44
C ARG A 27 -21.54 6.37 -1.76
N TYR A 28 -20.43 7.06 -1.88
CA TYR A 28 -19.49 6.82 -2.98
C TYR A 28 -18.45 5.78 -2.60
N SER A 29 -18.06 4.94 -3.55
CA SER A 29 -16.93 4.04 -3.44
C SER A 29 -16.15 4.00 -4.75
N ILE A 30 -14.98 3.34 -4.71
CA ILE A 30 -14.14 3.12 -5.88
C ILE A 30 -14.25 1.66 -6.29
N ARG A 31 -14.62 1.43 -7.56
CA ARG A 31 -14.64 0.10 -8.19
C ARG A 31 -13.36 -0.15 -8.95
N ASN A 32 -12.98 -1.41 -9.03
CA ASN A 32 -11.86 -1.85 -9.85
C ASN A 32 -12.00 -1.36 -11.30
N SER A 33 -10.89 -0.94 -11.88
CA SER A 33 -10.80 -0.63 -13.29
C SER A 33 -11.09 -1.86 -14.14
N VAL A 34 -11.51 -1.66 -15.38
CA VAL A 34 -11.62 -2.76 -16.37
C VAL A 34 -10.26 -3.37 -16.72
N THR A 35 -9.18 -2.58 -16.57
CA THR A 35 -7.80 -3.03 -16.73
C THR A 35 -7.24 -3.55 -15.41
N ALA A 36 -7.45 -4.82 -15.08
CA ALA A 36 -7.00 -5.40 -13.80
C ALA A 36 -5.49 -5.24 -13.56
N ALA A 37 -4.65 -5.36 -14.60
CA ALA A 37 -3.19 -5.21 -14.48
C ALA A 37 -2.72 -3.78 -14.17
N LYS A 38 -3.59 -2.79 -14.28
CA LYS A 38 -3.32 -1.36 -14.02
C LYS A 38 -4.22 -0.77 -12.96
N ASP A 39 -5.01 -1.60 -12.29
CA ASP A 39 -5.91 -1.16 -11.24
C ASP A 39 -5.15 -0.37 -10.14
N GLN A 40 -5.68 0.81 -9.81
CA GLN A 40 -5.07 1.73 -8.86
C GLN A 40 -5.95 1.97 -7.63
N THR A 41 -7.00 1.20 -7.45
CA THR A 41 -7.95 1.35 -6.32
C THR A 41 -7.26 1.24 -4.96
N TYR A 42 -6.24 0.40 -4.85
CA TYR A 42 -5.42 0.27 -3.64
C TYR A 42 -4.80 1.60 -3.19
N ALA A 43 -4.29 2.41 -4.11
CA ALA A 43 -3.66 3.69 -3.78
C ALA A 43 -4.67 4.80 -3.42
N LEU A 44 -5.94 4.61 -3.79
CA LEU A 44 -6.99 5.61 -3.68
C LEU A 44 -7.95 5.38 -2.50
N TYR A 45 -7.69 4.37 -1.68
CA TYR A 45 -8.58 3.95 -0.57
C TYR A 45 -8.84 5.04 0.46
N ASN A 46 -7.99 6.05 0.56
CA ASN A 46 -8.06 7.12 1.55
C ASN A 46 -8.87 8.35 1.09
N LEU A 47 -9.46 8.32 -0.11
CA LEU A 47 -10.32 9.40 -0.57
C LEU A 47 -11.60 9.47 0.26
N THR A 48 -11.93 10.68 0.72
CA THR A 48 -13.14 10.94 1.50
C THR A 48 -14.39 10.95 0.61
N GLN A 49 -15.59 10.84 1.21
CA GLN A 49 -16.86 10.93 0.49
C GLN A 49 -16.99 12.24 -0.30
N GLN A 50 -16.57 13.36 0.29
CA GLN A 50 -16.56 14.65 -0.38
C GLN A 50 -15.61 14.67 -1.58
N GLN A 51 -14.40 14.09 -1.44
CA GLN A 51 -13.44 14.00 -2.55
C GLN A 51 -13.98 13.12 -3.68
N LEU A 52 -14.57 11.98 -3.34
CA LEU A 52 -15.16 11.07 -4.32
C LEU A 52 -16.32 11.72 -5.09
N ALA A 53 -17.18 12.47 -4.41
CA ALA A 53 -18.30 13.17 -5.04
C ALA A 53 -17.87 14.21 -6.09
N HIS A 54 -16.65 14.75 -5.98
CA HIS A 54 -16.10 15.78 -6.86
C HIS A 54 -14.90 15.30 -7.70
N THR A 55 -14.72 13.99 -7.84
CA THR A 55 -13.62 13.42 -8.66
C THR A 55 -14.17 12.61 -9.82
N LEU A 56 -13.55 12.76 -10.97
CA LEU A 56 -13.82 11.96 -12.17
C LEU A 56 -12.58 11.15 -12.53
N MET A 57 -12.77 9.89 -12.90
CA MET A 57 -11.72 8.98 -13.32
C MET A 57 -12.07 8.37 -14.69
N PRO A 58 -12.04 9.18 -15.76
CA PRO A 58 -12.60 8.79 -17.06
C PRO A 58 -11.88 7.63 -17.73
N VAL A 59 -10.61 7.35 -17.37
CA VAL A 59 -9.86 6.23 -17.96
C VAL A 59 -10.15 4.88 -17.32
N GLY A 60 -10.86 4.85 -16.20
CA GLY A 60 -11.18 3.61 -15.47
C GLY A 60 -12.06 2.61 -16.25
N ASP A 61 -12.82 3.10 -17.21
CA ASP A 61 -13.71 2.29 -18.06
C ASP A 61 -13.06 1.80 -19.37
N TYR A 62 -11.77 2.04 -19.53
CA TYR A 62 -11.04 1.69 -20.76
C TYR A 62 -9.86 0.78 -20.45
N GLU A 63 -9.60 -0.13 -21.40
CA GLU A 63 -8.33 -0.85 -21.45
C GLU A 63 -7.18 0.10 -21.85
N LYS A 64 -5.98 -0.14 -21.31
CA LYS A 64 -4.85 0.73 -21.58
C LYS A 64 -4.51 0.91 -23.06
N PRO A 65 -4.59 -0.13 -23.93
CA PRO A 65 -4.40 0.05 -25.37
C PRO A 65 -5.42 1.02 -26.00
N GLN A 66 -6.67 1.01 -25.51
CA GLN A 66 -7.71 1.94 -25.99
C GLN A 66 -7.37 3.38 -25.63
N ILE A 67 -6.90 3.64 -24.40
CA ILE A 67 -6.47 4.98 -23.97
C ILE A 67 -5.28 5.47 -24.81
N ARG A 68 -4.33 4.59 -25.13
CA ARG A 68 -3.21 4.95 -26.03
C ARG A 68 -3.68 5.35 -27.41
N LYS A 69 -4.61 4.54 -27.98
CA LYS A 69 -5.19 4.85 -29.27
C LYS A 69 -5.94 6.19 -29.28
N ILE A 70 -6.77 6.46 -28.25
CA ILE A 70 -7.45 7.74 -28.09
C ILE A 70 -6.41 8.90 -28.04
N ALA A 71 -5.35 8.72 -27.25
CA ALA A 71 -4.29 9.73 -27.13
C ALA A 71 -3.56 9.99 -28.48
N GLU A 72 -3.34 8.94 -29.28
CA GLU A 72 -2.77 9.06 -30.64
C GLU A 72 -3.75 9.77 -31.58
N ASP A 73 -5.02 9.37 -31.59
CA ASP A 73 -6.07 9.93 -32.46
C ASP A 73 -6.28 11.43 -32.22
N ILE A 74 -6.09 11.92 -30.97
CA ILE A 74 -6.17 13.35 -30.62
C ILE A 74 -4.80 14.06 -30.63
N GLY A 75 -3.74 13.39 -31.08
CA GLY A 75 -2.42 13.97 -31.29
C GLY A 75 -1.64 14.30 -30.02
N LEU A 76 -1.86 13.59 -28.90
CA LEU A 76 -1.09 13.83 -27.67
C LEU A 76 0.34 13.31 -27.76
N PRO A 77 1.37 14.14 -27.51
CA PRO A 77 2.79 13.74 -27.62
C PRO A 77 3.18 12.62 -26.65
N VAL A 78 2.37 12.39 -25.60
CA VAL A 78 2.62 11.38 -24.56
C VAL A 78 2.02 10.01 -24.88
N ALA A 79 1.31 9.85 -25.99
CA ALA A 79 0.64 8.59 -26.36
C ALA A 79 1.59 7.38 -26.39
N THR A 80 2.83 7.60 -26.87
CA THR A 80 3.88 6.57 -26.98
C THR A 80 4.80 6.49 -25.76
N LYS A 81 4.63 7.38 -24.76
CA LYS A 81 5.48 7.40 -23.57
C LYS A 81 5.32 6.10 -22.78
N ARG A 82 6.45 5.52 -22.37
CA ARG A 82 6.45 4.37 -21.44
C ARG A 82 5.91 4.80 -20.08
N ASP A 83 5.30 3.83 -19.37
CA ASP A 83 4.86 4.06 -18.00
C ASP A 83 6.04 4.44 -17.11
N SER A 84 5.83 5.44 -16.27
CA SER A 84 6.80 5.73 -15.20
C SER A 84 6.85 4.53 -14.26
N GLN A 85 8.04 3.94 -14.11
CA GLN A 85 8.29 2.79 -13.23
C GLN A 85 8.73 3.24 -11.84
N ASP A 86 9.10 4.52 -11.70
CA ASP A 86 9.75 5.07 -10.53
C ASP A 86 9.22 6.44 -10.12
N ILE A 87 9.66 6.90 -8.95
CA ILE A 87 9.32 8.21 -8.40
C ILE A 87 9.99 9.29 -9.27
N CYS A 88 9.19 10.11 -9.95
CA CYS A 88 9.65 11.05 -10.97
C CYS A 88 10.61 12.14 -10.45
N PHE A 89 10.64 12.41 -9.15
CA PHE A 89 11.54 13.38 -8.53
C PHE A 89 12.81 12.74 -7.93
N VAL A 90 13.04 11.43 -8.14
CA VAL A 90 14.29 10.71 -7.82
C VAL A 90 14.79 10.00 -9.09
N PRO A 91 15.24 10.76 -10.09
CA PRO A 91 15.53 10.21 -11.42
C PRO A 91 16.75 9.29 -11.46
N ASP A 92 17.63 9.37 -10.46
CA ASP A 92 18.84 8.58 -10.29
C ASP A 92 18.62 7.28 -9.51
N HIS A 93 17.38 7.02 -9.06
CA HIS A 93 16.99 5.89 -8.18
C HIS A 93 17.74 5.87 -6.83
N ASP A 94 18.46 6.95 -6.49
CA ASP A 94 19.14 7.11 -5.20
C ASP A 94 18.20 7.69 -4.13
N TYR A 95 17.27 6.87 -3.66
CA TYR A 95 16.30 7.27 -2.62
C TYR A 95 16.99 7.65 -1.30
N ALA A 96 18.08 6.96 -0.95
CA ALA A 96 18.81 7.23 0.27
C ALA A 96 19.50 8.60 0.21
N GLY A 97 20.18 8.89 -0.89
CA GLY A 97 20.78 10.21 -1.13
C GLY A 97 19.73 11.32 -1.22
N PHE A 98 18.58 11.05 -1.84
CA PHE A 98 17.45 12.00 -1.85
C PHE A 98 16.99 12.32 -0.42
N ILE A 99 16.71 11.30 0.41
CA ILE A 99 16.29 11.48 1.80
C ILE A 99 17.34 12.25 2.59
N ALA A 100 18.64 11.93 2.42
CA ALA A 100 19.72 12.62 3.11
C ALA A 100 19.76 14.12 2.75
N ARG A 101 19.62 14.45 1.46
CA ARG A 101 19.57 15.84 0.97
C ARG A 101 18.38 16.62 1.52
N GLU A 102 17.17 16.01 1.52
CA GLU A 102 15.94 16.69 1.96
C GLU A 102 15.84 16.82 3.48
N THR A 103 16.38 15.87 4.24
CA THR A 103 16.25 15.85 5.70
C THR A 103 17.49 16.33 6.44
N GLY A 104 18.63 16.44 5.77
CA GLY A 104 19.93 16.71 6.37
C GLY A 104 20.43 15.56 7.27
N ARG A 105 19.83 14.38 7.18
CA ARG A 105 20.17 13.20 8.00
C ARG A 105 20.87 12.17 7.17
N GLU A 106 22.07 11.79 7.56
CA GLU A 106 22.80 10.66 6.98
C GLU A 106 22.27 9.34 7.53
N SER A 107 22.27 8.32 6.68
CA SER A 107 21.94 6.96 7.08
C SER A 107 23.13 6.33 7.80
N LEU A 108 22.98 6.04 9.09
CA LEU A 108 24.05 5.45 9.88
C LEU A 108 24.12 3.94 9.69
N PRO A 109 25.32 3.35 9.50
CA PRO A 109 25.51 1.92 9.54
C PRO A 109 25.07 1.33 10.88
N GLY A 110 24.56 0.07 10.83
CA GLY A 110 24.14 -0.67 12.01
C GLY A 110 24.30 -2.16 11.81
N ASN A 111 23.67 -2.97 12.67
CA ASN A 111 23.85 -4.41 12.63
C ASN A 111 22.66 -5.12 11.93
N PHE A 112 22.98 -6.10 11.10
CA PHE A 112 22.08 -7.20 10.82
C PHE A 112 22.10 -8.17 11.99
N VAL A 113 20.92 -8.50 12.51
CA VAL A 113 20.77 -9.49 13.56
C VAL A 113 19.79 -10.58 13.14
N ASP A 114 19.92 -11.78 13.71
CA ASP A 114 18.90 -12.81 13.56
C ASP A 114 17.72 -12.59 14.52
N GLU A 115 16.76 -13.52 14.53
CA GLU A 115 15.56 -13.44 15.40
C GLU A 115 15.92 -13.58 16.90
N ASP A 116 17.07 -14.14 17.23
CA ASP A 116 17.59 -14.31 18.60
C ASP A 116 18.48 -13.13 19.03
N GLY A 117 18.73 -12.15 18.15
CA GLY A 117 19.56 -10.98 18.41
C GLY A 117 21.07 -11.18 18.15
N ASN A 118 21.47 -12.32 17.57
CA ASN A 118 22.87 -12.54 17.22
C ASN A 118 23.26 -11.71 16.00
N VAL A 119 24.41 -11.04 16.06
CA VAL A 119 24.91 -10.22 14.96
C VAL A 119 25.36 -11.09 13.80
N MET A 120 24.79 -10.85 12.62
CA MET A 120 25.10 -11.56 11.37
C MET A 120 26.04 -10.75 10.45
N GLY A 121 26.14 -9.44 10.66
CA GLY A 121 26.95 -8.53 9.84
C GLY A 121 26.53 -7.09 10.02
N GLN A 122 26.99 -6.21 9.11
CA GLN A 122 26.68 -4.78 9.18
C GLN A 122 25.89 -4.33 7.94
N HIS A 123 24.93 -3.46 8.15
CA HIS A 123 24.17 -2.80 7.11
C HIS A 123 24.59 -1.32 6.96
N LYS A 124 24.28 -0.72 5.82
CA LYS A 124 24.63 0.67 5.47
C LYS A 124 23.58 1.72 5.86
N GLY A 125 22.64 1.32 6.74
CA GLY A 125 21.60 2.18 7.26
C GLY A 125 20.19 1.69 6.90
N LEU A 126 19.22 1.87 7.82
CA LEU A 126 17.87 1.34 7.76
C LEU A 126 17.10 1.71 6.48
N ILE A 127 17.32 2.93 5.95
CA ILE A 127 16.61 3.44 4.76
C ILE A 127 16.88 2.64 3.49
N HIS A 128 17.91 1.79 3.47
CA HIS A 128 18.25 0.93 2.34
C HIS A 128 17.51 -0.41 2.34
N TYR A 129 16.69 -0.67 3.37
CA TYR A 129 16.07 -1.97 3.56
C TYR A 129 14.56 -1.86 3.70
N THR A 130 13.87 -2.91 3.27
CA THR A 130 12.42 -3.01 3.32
C THR A 130 12.03 -4.39 3.83
N ILE A 131 11.01 -4.48 4.67
CA ILE A 131 10.49 -5.77 5.17
C ILE A 131 10.12 -6.67 4.00
N GLY A 132 10.56 -7.93 4.06
CA GLY A 132 10.43 -8.92 3.00
C GLY A 132 11.52 -8.87 1.93
N GLN A 133 12.46 -7.91 1.99
CA GLN A 133 13.59 -7.83 1.06
C GLN A 133 14.52 -9.04 1.20
N ARG A 134 14.92 -9.60 0.06
CA ARG A 134 15.89 -10.72 -0.02
C ARG A 134 17.22 -10.30 -0.64
N LYS A 135 17.18 -9.48 -1.70
CA LYS A 135 18.36 -9.11 -2.48
C LYS A 135 19.11 -7.94 -1.84
N GLY A 136 20.43 -7.88 -2.02
CA GLY A 136 21.24 -6.73 -1.58
C GLY A 136 21.54 -6.68 -0.08
N LEU A 137 21.34 -7.79 0.65
CA LEU A 137 21.68 -7.86 2.07
C LEU A 137 23.20 -8.04 2.30
N GLY A 138 23.92 -8.68 1.37
CA GLY A 138 25.37 -8.90 1.49
C GLY A 138 25.77 -9.89 2.58
N ILE A 139 24.82 -10.66 3.12
CA ILE A 139 25.07 -11.66 4.18
C ILE A 139 25.15 -13.05 3.57
N PRO A 140 26.27 -13.77 3.74
CA PRO A 140 26.39 -15.16 3.34
C PRO A 140 25.41 -16.03 4.14
N SER A 141 24.62 -16.83 3.44
CA SER A 141 23.70 -17.77 4.09
C SER A 141 23.46 -18.99 3.21
N ALA A 142 23.40 -20.18 3.81
CA ALA A 142 23.08 -21.42 3.13
C ALA A 142 21.62 -21.50 2.65
N THR A 143 20.72 -20.75 3.29
CA THR A 143 19.30 -20.67 2.95
C THR A 143 18.91 -19.23 2.65
N PRO A 144 17.86 -19.01 1.84
CA PRO A 144 17.37 -17.65 1.61
C PRO A 144 16.96 -16.96 2.91
N ILE A 145 17.54 -15.77 3.15
CA ILE A 145 17.20 -14.90 4.28
C ILE A 145 16.52 -13.63 3.80
N PHE A 146 15.70 -13.03 4.67
CA PHE A 146 14.85 -11.91 4.36
C PHE A 146 14.83 -10.90 5.52
N VAL A 147 14.59 -9.65 5.21
CA VAL A 147 14.33 -8.64 6.25
C VAL A 147 12.97 -8.93 6.89
N LYS A 148 12.96 -9.17 8.19
CA LYS A 148 11.76 -9.36 9.00
C LYS A 148 11.26 -8.06 9.59
N GLU A 149 12.17 -7.29 10.18
CA GLU A 149 11.85 -6.08 10.93
C GLU A 149 12.96 -5.04 10.76
N LEU A 150 12.60 -3.78 10.85
CA LEU A 150 13.52 -2.66 11.01
C LEU A 150 13.33 -2.11 12.42
N ARG A 151 14.42 -1.99 13.22
CA ARG A 151 14.43 -1.47 14.58
C ARG A 151 15.15 -0.12 14.63
N PRO A 152 14.45 1.02 14.49
CA PRO A 152 15.07 2.34 14.50
C PRO A 152 15.76 2.66 15.82
N GLU A 153 15.22 2.18 16.94
CA GLU A 153 15.70 2.46 18.29
C GLU A 153 17.11 1.90 18.55
N THR A 154 17.40 0.73 17.99
CA THR A 154 18.70 0.06 18.12
C THR A 154 19.54 0.12 16.84
N ASN A 155 19.00 0.73 15.79
CA ASN A 155 19.59 0.76 14.45
C ASN A 155 19.95 -0.65 13.93
N GLU A 156 18.98 -1.57 14.03
CA GLU A 156 19.13 -2.97 13.62
C GLU A 156 18.18 -3.35 12.48
N VAL A 157 18.63 -4.24 11.61
CA VAL A 157 17.82 -4.94 10.63
C VAL A 157 17.72 -6.41 11.02
N VAL A 158 16.54 -6.85 11.42
CA VAL A 158 16.31 -8.25 11.80
C VAL A 158 16.13 -9.10 10.55
N LEU A 159 16.89 -10.17 10.45
CA LEU A 159 16.83 -11.14 9.37
C LEU A 159 16.16 -12.44 9.82
N CYS A 160 15.39 -13.04 8.93
CA CYS A 160 14.70 -14.30 9.19
C CYS A 160 14.67 -15.23 7.97
N LYS A 161 14.19 -16.44 8.17
CA LYS A 161 13.83 -17.37 7.09
C LYS A 161 12.46 -17.00 6.51
N SER A 162 12.14 -17.57 5.34
CA SER A 162 10.88 -17.25 4.61
C SER A 162 9.62 -17.49 5.45
N GLU A 163 9.62 -18.54 6.24
CA GLU A 163 8.46 -18.99 7.03
C GLU A 163 8.04 -17.94 8.07
N SER A 164 9.00 -17.27 8.69
CA SER A 164 8.78 -16.23 9.70
C SER A 164 8.16 -14.93 9.15
N LEU A 165 8.03 -14.80 7.82
CA LEU A 165 7.37 -13.66 7.20
C LEU A 165 5.86 -13.83 7.07
N PHE A 166 5.35 -15.03 7.29
CA PHE A 166 3.93 -15.32 7.10
C PHE A 166 3.15 -15.10 8.39
N ARG A 167 2.09 -14.32 8.31
CA ARG A 167 1.15 -14.07 9.40
C ARG A 167 -0.28 -14.26 8.93
N LYS A 168 -1.16 -14.70 9.82
CA LYS A 168 -2.57 -14.93 9.52
C LYS A 168 -3.45 -13.73 9.85
N GLU A 169 -2.98 -12.83 10.72
CA GLU A 169 -3.76 -11.68 11.14
C GLU A 169 -2.92 -10.40 11.26
N CYS A 170 -3.59 -9.27 11.23
CA CYS A 170 -3.02 -7.95 11.51
C CYS A 170 -4.08 -7.02 12.08
N THR A 171 -3.62 -6.00 12.80
CA THR A 171 -4.44 -4.86 13.21
C THR A 171 -4.29 -3.72 12.21
N VAL A 172 -5.41 -3.06 11.90
CA VAL A 172 -5.47 -1.95 10.96
C VAL A 172 -6.12 -0.74 11.64
N ALA A 173 -5.38 0.36 11.69
CA ALA A 173 -5.84 1.63 12.26
C ALA A 173 -6.08 2.70 11.19
N ASN A 174 -6.49 3.90 11.61
CA ASN A 174 -6.77 5.04 10.73
C ASN A 174 -7.70 4.67 9.57
N VAL A 175 -8.77 3.97 9.90
CA VAL A 175 -9.68 3.36 8.94
C VAL A 175 -10.50 4.41 8.20
N ASN A 176 -10.42 4.43 6.88
CA ASN A 176 -11.35 5.14 6.01
C ASN A 176 -12.43 4.16 5.53
N TYR A 177 -13.65 4.36 5.98
CA TYR A 177 -14.82 3.61 5.53
C TYR A 177 -15.38 4.25 4.25
N MET A 178 -15.24 3.54 3.13
CA MET A 178 -15.65 4.08 1.84
C MET A 178 -17.09 3.68 1.50
N ALA A 179 -17.39 2.39 1.46
CA ALA A 179 -18.70 1.89 1.08
C ALA A 179 -19.75 1.95 2.18
N GLU A 180 -19.34 1.85 3.43
CA GLU A 180 -20.19 1.91 4.62
C GLU A 180 -19.80 3.11 5.48
N GLU A 181 -20.66 3.54 6.39
CA GLU A 181 -20.31 4.58 7.36
C GLU A 181 -19.38 4.03 8.45
N LYS A 182 -19.65 2.80 8.89
CA LYS A 182 -18.89 2.03 9.86
C LYS A 182 -19.27 0.55 9.73
N LEU A 183 -18.37 -0.34 10.15
CA LEU A 183 -18.70 -1.75 10.34
C LEU A 183 -19.06 -2.00 11.80
N PHE A 184 -20.12 -2.76 12.04
CA PHE A 184 -20.63 -3.08 13.38
C PHE A 184 -20.49 -4.56 13.73
N GLU A 185 -20.33 -5.41 12.73
CA GLU A 185 -20.21 -6.87 12.85
C GLU A 185 -19.09 -7.39 11.95
N PRO A 186 -18.63 -8.62 12.15
CA PRO A 186 -17.63 -9.22 11.27
C PRO A 186 -18.09 -9.31 9.82
N VAL A 187 -17.20 -8.94 8.89
CA VAL A 187 -17.51 -8.86 7.46
C VAL A 187 -16.47 -9.63 6.66
N PRO A 188 -16.87 -10.58 5.79
CA PRO A 188 -15.97 -11.20 4.83
C PRO A 188 -15.58 -10.20 3.74
N ALA A 189 -14.31 -10.27 3.32
CA ALA A 189 -13.76 -9.37 2.30
C ALA A 189 -12.57 -10.01 1.57
N ILE A 190 -12.14 -9.36 0.49
CA ILE A 190 -10.83 -9.61 -0.12
C ILE A 190 -9.87 -8.54 0.39
N GLY A 191 -8.82 -8.95 1.10
CA GLY A 191 -7.83 -8.03 1.67
C GLY A 191 -6.56 -7.94 0.83
N LYS A 192 -6.07 -6.72 0.54
CA LYS A 192 -4.75 -6.46 -0.03
C LYS A 192 -3.90 -5.72 1.01
N VAL A 193 -2.71 -6.25 1.30
CA VAL A 193 -1.78 -5.71 2.31
C VAL A 193 -0.55 -5.01 1.71
N ARG A 194 -0.51 -4.86 0.41
CA ARG A 194 0.44 -4.05 -0.37
C ARG A 194 -0.09 -3.87 -1.80
N TYR A 195 0.46 -2.91 -2.54
CA TYR A 195 0.03 -2.60 -3.90
C TYR A 195 0.05 -3.82 -4.84
N SER A 196 1.14 -4.60 -4.83
CA SER A 196 1.32 -5.77 -5.70
C SER A 196 0.62 -7.04 -5.20
N HIS A 197 -0.13 -6.98 -4.09
CA HIS A 197 -0.84 -8.13 -3.55
C HIS A 197 -2.05 -8.47 -4.44
N ALA A 198 -2.20 -9.74 -4.79
CA ALA A 198 -3.33 -10.19 -5.62
C ALA A 198 -4.69 -10.03 -4.91
N GLY A 199 -4.67 -10.00 -3.58
CA GLY A 199 -5.84 -10.09 -2.72
C GLY A 199 -6.03 -11.50 -2.17
N ALA A 200 -6.47 -11.60 -0.92
CA ALA A 200 -6.75 -12.86 -0.25
C ALA A 200 -8.03 -12.76 0.58
N HIS A 201 -8.74 -13.85 0.73
CA HIS A 201 -9.94 -13.92 1.57
C HIS A 201 -9.59 -13.67 3.03
N CYS A 202 -10.38 -12.83 3.67
CA CYS A 202 -10.24 -12.50 5.09
C CYS A 202 -11.60 -12.16 5.70
N THR A 203 -11.65 -12.17 7.03
CA THR A 203 -12.75 -11.60 7.80
C THR A 203 -12.23 -10.41 8.60
N ILE A 204 -12.96 -9.31 8.49
CA ILE A 204 -12.69 -8.06 9.20
C ILE A 204 -13.54 -8.04 10.47
N TYR A 205 -12.92 -7.88 11.63
CA TYR A 205 -13.55 -7.76 12.93
C TYR A 205 -13.39 -6.33 13.45
N PRO A 206 -14.44 -5.48 13.41
CA PRO A 206 -14.36 -4.14 13.98
C PRO A 206 -14.13 -4.20 15.49
N GLN A 207 -13.24 -3.32 16.00
CA GLN A 207 -12.88 -3.26 17.41
C GLN A 207 -13.51 -2.03 18.09
N PRO A 208 -13.71 -2.06 19.42
CA PRO A 208 -14.30 -0.94 20.16
C PRO A 208 -13.49 0.36 20.07
N ASP A 209 -12.17 0.26 19.92
CA ASP A 209 -11.23 1.40 19.80
C ASP A 209 -11.19 2.02 18.38
N GLY A 210 -11.97 1.48 17.45
CA GLY A 210 -12.05 1.95 16.07
C GLY A 210 -11.03 1.32 15.12
N THR A 211 -10.18 0.43 15.61
CA THR A 211 -9.30 -0.38 14.77
C THR A 211 -10.06 -1.56 14.14
N LEU A 212 -9.44 -2.25 13.21
CA LEU A 212 -9.94 -3.48 12.62
C LEU A 212 -8.93 -4.60 12.89
N ARG A 213 -9.37 -5.69 13.54
CA ARG A 213 -8.63 -6.94 13.53
C ARG A 213 -9.00 -7.69 12.24
N VAL A 214 -8.01 -8.03 11.44
CA VAL A 214 -8.20 -8.71 10.15
C VAL A 214 -7.58 -10.09 10.22
N VAL A 215 -8.37 -11.12 9.93
CA VAL A 215 -7.94 -12.53 9.94
C VAL A 215 -8.07 -13.07 8.52
N PHE A 216 -6.96 -13.42 7.91
CA PHE A 216 -6.92 -14.06 6.59
C PHE A 216 -7.19 -15.56 6.70
N ASP A 217 -7.83 -16.14 5.69
CA ASP A 217 -8.06 -17.59 5.62
C ASP A 217 -6.73 -18.34 5.56
N GLU A 218 -5.77 -17.81 4.77
CA GLU A 218 -4.41 -18.33 4.64
C GLU A 218 -3.38 -17.28 5.07
N PRO A 219 -2.24 -17.69 5.67
CA PRO A 219 -1.21 -16.75 6.08
C PRO A 219 -0.69 -15.89 4.92
N GLN A 220 -0.55 -14.60 5.15
CA GLN A 220 -0.07 -13.63 4.17
C GLN A 220 1.38 -13.24 4.46
N ARG A 221 2.18 -13.10 3.38
CA ARG A 221 3.59 -12.82 3.47
C ARG A 221 3.84 -11.32 3.69
N ALA A 222 4.72 -10.98 4.65
CA ALA A 222 5.26 -9.63 4.87
C ALA A 222 4.17 -8.54 5.00
N MET A 223 3.24 -8.74 5.93
CA MET A 223 2.32 -7.68 6.35
C MET A 223 3.13 -6.64 7.13
N THR A 224 3.42 -5.51 6.47
CA THR A 224 4.39 -4.52 6.95
C THR A 224 3.69 -3.40 7.69
N PRO A 225 4.04 -3.13 8.96
CA PRO A 225 3.55 -1.96 9.70
C PRO A 225 3.80 -0.66 8.92
N GLY A 226 2.83 0.25 8.96
CA GLY A 226 2.87 1.51 8.21
C GLY A 226 2.41 1.40 6.75
N GLN A 227 2.25 0.19 6.20
CA GLN A 227 1.64 0.01 4.89
C GLN A 227 0.11 0.03 4.96
N ALA A 228 -0.52 0.36 3.83
CA ALA A 228 -1.96 0.27 3.71
C ALA A 228 -2.43 -1.19 3.69
N ALA A 229 -3.58 -1.43 4.32
CA ALA A 229 -4.42 -2.60 4.06
C ALA A 229 -5.75 -2.12 3.48
N VAL A 230 -6.14 -2.66 2.34
CA VAL A 230 -7.35 -2.25 1.62
C VAL A 230 -8.25 -3.46 1.39
N PHE A 231 -9.52 -3.31 1.73
CA PHE A 231 -10.50 -4.38 1.74
C PHE A 231 -11.58 -4.11 0.71
N TYR A 232 -11.92 -5.15 -0.02
CA TYR A 232 -12.86 -5.11 -1.14
C TYR A 232 -14.04 -6.03 -0.85
N ARG A 233 -15.23 -5.55 -1.22
CA ARG A 233 -16.43 -6.36 -1.37
C ARG A 233 -16.81 -6.38 -2.84
N ASP A 234 -16.93 -7.56 -3.43
CA ASP A 234 -17.08 -7.71 -4.87
C ASP A 234 -15.95 -6.97 -5.63
N ASP A 235 -16.27 -5.95 -6.40
CA ASP A 235 -15.33 -5.18 -7.20
C ASP A 235 -15.11 -3.73 -6.68
N TYR A 236 -15.55 -3.40 -5.45
CA TYR A 236 -15.39 -2.05 -4.90
C TYR A 236 -14.70 -2.06 -3.53
N VAL A 237 -14.07 -0.94 -3.20
CA VAL A 237 -13.39 -0.72 -1.91
C VAL A 237 -14.44 -0.58 -0.81
N LEU A 238 -14.40 -1.48 0.17
CA LEU A 238 -15.21 -1.44 1.38
C LEU A 238 -14.64 -0.42 2.38
N CYS A 239 -13.39 -0.61 2.73
CA CYS A 239 -12.62 0.27 3.62
C CYS A 239 -11.12 0.01 3.44
N GLY A 240 -10.30 0.81 4.08
CA GLY A 240 -8.87 0.59 4.19
C GLY A 240 -8.27 1.43 5.29
N GLY A 241 -7.06 1.08 5.72
CA GLY A 241 -6.34 1.77 6.79
C GLY A 241 -4.86 1.42 6.77
N THR A 242 -4.18 1.71 7.86
CA THR A 242 -2.74 1.47 8.03
C THR A 242 -2.53 0.25 8.92
N ILE A 243 -1.69 -0.69 8.50
CA ILE A 243 -1.27 -1.84 9.31
C ILE A 243 -0.47 -1.31 10.51
N GLU A 244 -0.88 -1.67 11.72
CA GLU A 244 -0.16 -1.31 12.94
C GLU A 244 1.01 -2.25 13.23
N LYS A 245 1.97 -1.74 13.99
CA LYS A 245 2.99 -2.59 14.63
C LYS A 245 2.29 -3.34 15.75
N GLU A 246 2.37 -4.65 15.73
CA GLU A 246 1.93 -5.45 16.88
C GLU A 246 2.90 -5.19 18.05
N ASP A 247 2.39 -4.76 19.18
CA ASP A 247 3.14 -4.80 20.41
C ASP A 247 3.34 -6.28 20.78
N ASP A 248 4.58 -6.67 21.08
CA ASP A 248 4.97 -8.05 21.44
C ASP A 248 4.29 -8.58 22.72
N CYS A 249 3.14 -8.01 23.13
CA CYS A 249 2.40 -8.29 24.36
C CYS A 249 1.50 -9.54 24.30
N PHE A 250 1.38 -10.23 23.17
CA PHE A 250 0.46 -11.38 23.04
C PHE A 250 1.15 -12.74 22.80
N THR A 251 2.43 -12.88 23.13
CA THR A 251 3.06 -14.20 23.28
C THR A 251 3.21 -14.55 24.76
N LYS A 252 2.13 -15.02 25.35
CA LYS A 252 2.16 -15.86 26.56
C LYS A 252 1.22 -17.04 26.37
#